data_c57e2a3898b7806b363124713b3670d5
#
_entry.id   c57e2a3898b7806b363124713b3670d5
#
_cell.length_a   1.000
_cell.length_b   1.000
_cell.length_c   1.000
_cell.angle_alpha   90.00
_cell.angle_beta   90.00
_cell.angle_gamma   90.00
#
_symmetry.space_group_name_H-M   'P 1'
#
loop_
_entity.id
_entity.type
_entity.pdbx_description
1 polymer ?
#
loop_
_entity_poly.entity_id
_entity_poly.type
_entity_poly.pdbx_seq_one_letter_code
_entity_poly.pdbx_strand_id
1 'polypeptide(L)'
;VIRFTKEKEENLKRVREDILTQEYKPGTYHYFKVYEPKERQIMALPFYDRVVQHAINNVLEPIFNKRFIFHSYACRKKKGMHKASETLQGWLYGWKKYHGDEPLYAIKADIHHYFQSIDHGILKAEIRRVIKDKEALTLIDRIIDHNGNMPDGVGIPVGNLTSQLFANIYLDKLDRFIKHTLGVKHYVRYMDDFILLSPDKGQLR
;
A
#
# COMPACT_ATOMS: atom_id res chain seq x y z
N VAL A 1 5.12 -9.72 -22.37
CA VAL A 1 5.02 -11.06 -21.75
C VAL A 1 5.62 -12.09 -22.68
N ILE A 2 5.06 -12.35 -23.88
CA ILE A 2 5.47 -13.42 -24.78
C ILE A 2 6.97 -13.42 -25.08
N ARG A 3 7.57 -12.26 -25.42
CA ARG A 3 9.01 -12.14 -25.64
C ARG A 3 9.83 -12.53 -24.41
N PHE A 4 9.44 -12.07 -23.24
CA PHE A 4 10.13 -12.38 -21.98
C PHE A 4 10.08 -13.88 -21.68
N THR A 5 8.93 -14.53 -21.94
CA THR A 5 8.73 -15.95 -21.66
C THR A 5 9.50 -16.87 -22.61
N LYS A 6 9.73 -16.44 -23.86
CA LYS A 6 10.54 -17.23 -24.82
C LYS A 6 11.99 -17.45 -24.37
N GLU A 7 12.57 -16.41 -23.71
CA GLU A 7 13.94 -16.40 -23.20
C GLU A 7 13.94 -16.22 -21.66
N LYS A 8 13.05 -16.94 -20.99
CA LYS A 8 12.76 -16.74 -19.57
C LYS A 8 14.01 -16.84 -18.69
N GLU A 9 14.80 -17.88 -18.87
CA GLU A 9 16.00 -18.13 -18.06
C GLU A 9 17.02 -17.00 -18.20
N GLU A 10 17.28 -16.58 -19.43
CA GLU A 10 18.22 -15.50 -19.74
C GLU A 10 17.72 -14.16 -19.21
N ASN A 11 16.46 -13.84 -19.43
CA ASN A 11 15.83 -12.62 -18.92
C ASN A 11 15.81 -12.56 -17.38
N LEU A 12 15.62 -13.69 -16.69
CA LEU A 12 15.70 -13.75 -15.24
C LEU A 12 17.14 -13.58 -14.73
N LYS A 13 18.13 -14.15 -15.43
CA LYS A 13 19.56 -13.90 -15.13
C LYS A 13 19.90 -12.43 -15.26
N ARG A 14 19.47 -11.79 -16.35
CA ARG A 14 19.65 -10.35 -16.56
C ARG A 14 18.99 -9.52 -15.46
N VAL A 15 17.73 -9.81 -15.08
CA VAL A 15 17.07 -9.12 -13.95
C VAL A 15 17.91 -9.25 -12.69
N ARG A 16 18.41 -10.45 -12.39
CA ARG A 16 19.26 -10.68 -11.22
C ARG A 16 20.56 -9.87 -11.29
N GLU A 17 21.23 -9.87 -12.41
CA GLU A 17 22.48 -9.13 -12.64
C GLU A 17 22.23 -7.61 -12.48
N ASP A 18 21.26 -7.05 -13.18
CA ASP A 18 20.93 -5.62 -13.11
C ASP A 18 20.62 -5.15 -11.67
N ILE A 19 19.98 -6.03 -10.85
CA ILE A 19 19.72 -5.74 -9.45
C ILE A 19 21.00 -5.79 -8.62
N LEU A 20 21.83 -6.83 -8.79
CA LEU A 20 23.05 -7.03 -8.00
C LEU A 20 24.14 -6.01 -8.32
N THR A 21 24.26 -5.61 -9.59
CA THR A 21 25.22 -4.57 -10.03
C THR A 21 24.71 -3.16 -9.81
N GLN A 22 23.49 -2.98 -9.33
CA GLN A 22 22.83 -1.67 -9.19
C GLN A 22 22.64 -0.92 -10.52
N GLU A 23 22.67 -1.62 -11.64
CA GLU A 23 22.51 -1.02 -12.98
C GLU A 23 21.03 -0.93 -13.42
N TYR A 24 20.13 -1.58 -12.70
CA TYR A 24 18.71 -1.49 -13.00
C TYR A 24 18.21 -0.05 -13.10
N LYS A 25 17.60 0.29 -14.24
CA LYS A 25 16.92 1.57 -14.48
C LYS A 25 15.48 1.27 -14.90
N PRO A 26 14.47 1.84 -14.21
CA PRO A 26 13.08 1.68 -14.60
C PRO A 26 12.82 2.17 -16.02
N GLY A 27 12.03 1.42 -16.77
CA GLY A 27 11.64 1.77 -18.14
C GLY A 27 10.55 2.84 -18.17
N THR A 28 10.22 3.33 -19.37
CA THR A 28 9.21 4.36 -19.56
C THR A 28 7.80 3.83 -19.31
N TYR A 29 6.96 4.62 -18.63
CA TYR A 29 5.57 4.31 -18.40
C TYR A 29 4.74 4.38 -19.68
N HIS A 30 3.84 3.43 -19.83
CA HIS A 30 2.74 3.48 -20.78
C HIS A 30 1.47 3.94 -20.04
N TYR A 31 0.84 5.01 -20.53
CA TYR A 31 -0.34 5.62 -19.89
C TYR A 31 -1.62 5.20 -20.61
N PHE A 32 -2.62 4.77 -19.85
CA PHE A 32 -3.96 4.51 -20.37
C PHE A 32 -5.02 4.78 -19.30
N LYS A 33 -6.27 4.99 -19.75
CA LYS A 33 -7.39 5.25 -18.85
C LYS A 33 -8.23 3.99 -18.69
N VAL A 34 -8.70 3.77 -17.47
CA VAL A 34 -9.72 2.77 -17.11
C VAL A 34 -10.93 3.52 -16.58
N TYR A 35 -12.13 3.12 -16.99
CA TYR A 35 -13.37 3.87 -16.74
C TYR A 35 -14.32 3.21 -15.72
N GLU A 36 -13.98 2.02 -15.22
CA GLU A 36 -14.80 1.30 -14.24
C GLU A 36 -14.09 1.14 -12.90
N PRO A 37 -14.77 1.45 -11.77
CA PRO A 37 -16.04 2.17 -11.59
C PRO A 37 -15.92 3.69 -11.71
N LYS A 38 -14.70 4.23 -11.81
CA LYS A 38 -14.38 5.65 -12.00
C LYS A 38 -13.22 5.76 -12.98
N GLU A 39 -13.15 6.89 -13.69
CA GLU A 39 -11.99 7.19 -14.53
C GLU A 39 -10.72 7.23 -13.70
N ARG A 40 -9.74 6.43 -14.10
CA ARG A 40 -8.40 6.40 -13.48
C ARG A 40 -7.34 6.34 -14.57
N GLN A 41 -6.33 7.19 -14.46
CA GLN A 41 -5.14 7.06 -15.28
C GLN A 41 -4.23 5.98 -14.67
N ILE A 42 -3.94 4.95 -15.45
CA ILE A 42 -3.04 3.87 -15.08
C ILE A 42 -1.68 4.10 -15.73
N MET A 43 -0.63 3.91 -14.95
CA MET A 43 0.75 3.96 -15.38
C MET A 43 1.33 2.56 -15.37
N ALA A 44 1.55 1.97 -16.54
CA ALA A 44 2.05 0.61 -16.66
C ALA A 44 3.51 0.60 -17.12
N LEU A 45 4.35 -0.08 -16.37
CA LEU A 45 5.73 -0.34 -16.74
C LEU A 45 5.85 -1.51 -17.72
N PRO A 46 6.93 -1.58 -18.52
CA PRO A 46 7.32 -2.76 -19.27
C PRO A 46 7.32 -4.03 -18.42
N PHE A 47 7.20 -5.18 -19.07
CA PHE A 47 7.10 -6.45 -18.34
C PHE A 47 8.35 -6.77 -17.52
N TYR A 48 9.53 -6.38 -18.01
CA TYR A 48 10.80 -6.48 -17.30
C TYR A 48 10.73 -5.82 -15.91
N ASP A 49 10.28 -4.59 -15.85
CA ASP A 49 10.15 -3.82 -14.61
C ASP A 49 9.16 -4.44 -13.64
N ARG A 50 8.07 -5.03 -14.18
CA ARG A 50 7.11 -5.75 -13.33
C ARG A 50 7.76 -6.96 -12.67
N VAL A 51 8.65 -7.66 -13.36
CA VAL A 51 9.42 -8.78 -12.78
C VAL A 51 10.33 -8.28 -11.66
N VAL A 52 11.04 -7.17 -11.87
CA VAL A 52 11.86 -6.52 -10.84
C VAL A 52 10.99 -6.13 -9.62
N GLN A 53 9.85 -5.49 -9.84
CA GLN A 53 8.95 -5.12 -8.76
C GLN A 53 8.38 -6.34 -8.01
N HIS A 54 8.10 -7.44 -8.72
CA HIS A 54 7.71 -8.71 -8.07
C HIS A 54 8.83 -9.27 -7.20
N ALA A 55 10.07 -9.28 -7.68
CA ALA A 55 11.23 -9.76 -6.92
C ALA A 55 11.37 -8.98 -5.61
N ILE A 56 11.33 -7.65 -5.67
CA ILE A 56 11.41 -6.77 -4.50
C ILE A 56 10.21 -6.97 -3.57
N ASN A 57 9.00 -6.99 -4.10
CA ASN A 57 7.79 -7.14 -3.31
C ASN A 57 7.76 -8.49 -2.57
N ASN A 58 8.25 -9.57 -3.16
CA ASN A 58 8.34 -10.88 -2.52
C ASN A 58 9.21 -10.87 -1.26
N VAL A 59 10.21 -9.99 -1.20
CA VAL A 59 11.08 -9.82 -0.03
C VAL A 59 10.47 -8.84 0.97
N LEU A 60 9.97 -7.70 0.50
CA LEU A 60 9.48 -6.63 1.38
C LEU A 60 8.12 -6.95 2.02
N GLU A 61 7.18 -7.52 1.25
CA GLU A 61 5.82 -7.79 1.74
C GLU A 61 5.79 -8.62 3.03
N PRO A 62 6.50 -9.76 3.16
CA PRO A 62 6.50 -10.52 4.40
C PRO A 62 7.08 -9.76 5.60
N ILE A 63 8.05 -8.89 5.36
CA ILE A 63 8.71 -8.08 6.42
C ILE A 63 7.70 -7.05 6.96
N PHE A 64 7.11 -6.26 6.08
CA PHE A 64 6.18 -5.20 6.46
C PHE A 64 4.81 -5.73 6.92
N ASN A 65 4.32 -6.80 6.29
CA ASN A 65 3.03 -7.39 6.63
C ASN A 65 2.93 -7.87 8.09
N LYS A 66 4.04 -8.31 8.69
CA LYS A 66 4.13 -8.67 10.13
C LYS A 66 4.01 -7.46 11.05
N ARG A 67 4.27 -6.26 10.55
CA ARG A 67 4.29 -5.01 11.31
C ARG A 67 2.96 -4.27 11.26
N PHE A 68 2.19 -4.43 10.18
CA PHE A 68 0.90 -3.79 10.00
C PHE A 68 -0.10 -4.23 11.05
N ILE A 69 -0.96 -3.32 11.48
CA ILE A 69 -2.07 -3.67 12.36
C ILE A 69 -2.95 -4.76 11.75
N PHE A 70 -3.64 -5.53 12.61
CA PHE A 70 -4.52 -6.60 12.13
C PHE A 70 -5.61 -6.07 11.19
N HIS A 71 -6.21 -4.91 11.48
CA HIS A 71 -7.38 -4.37 10.78
C HIS A 71 -7.06 -3.46 9.58
N SER A 72 -5.86 -3.57 9.00
CA SER A 72 -5.53 -3.09 7.65
C SER A 72 -5.74 -4.23 6.65
N TYR A 73 -6.56 -4.02 5.61
CA TYR A 73 -7.09 -5.11 4.79
C TYR A 73 -6.70 -5.06 3.32
N ALA A 74 -6.36 -3.91 2.76
CA ALA A 74 -6.06 -3.78 1.34
C ALA A 74 -4.73 -4.43 0.96
N CYS A 75 -4.71 -5.12 -0.18
CA CYS A 75 -3.51 -5.70 -0.80
C CYS A 75 -2.69 -6.61 0.12
N ARG A 76 -3.34 -7.33 1.01
CA ARG A 76 -2.73 -8.28 1.96
C ARG A 76 -3.32 -9.68 1.79
N LYS A 77 -2.47 -10.72 1.85
CA LYS A 77 -2.89 -12.13 1.76
C LYS A 77 -3.88 -12.47 2.88
N LYS A 78 -4.94 -13.22 2.56
CA LYS A 78 -6.02 -13.62 3.47
C LYS A 78 -6.80 -12.45 4.10
N LYS A 79 -6.71 -11.26 3.52
CA LYS A 79 -7.46 -10.05 3.85
C LYS A 79 -8.37 -9.69 2.66
N GLY A 80 -8.69 -8.46 2.44
CA GLY A 80 -9.51 -7.98 1.34
C GLY A 80 -10.81 -7.33 1.82
N MET A 81 -11.59 -6.79 0.88
CA MET A 81 -12.77 -6.00 1.19
C MET A 81 -13.85 -6.80 1.94
N HIS A 82 -14.10 -8.05 1.52
CA HIS A 82 -15.09 -8.91 2.21
C HIS A 82 -14.72 -9.12 3.68
N LYS A 83 -13.44 -9.39 3.96
CA LYS A 83 -12.98 -9.59 5.33
C LYS A 83 -13.07 -8.32 6.18
N ALA A 84 -12.80 -7.15 5.59
CA ALA A 84 -13.01 -5.87 6.25
C ALA A 84 -14.48 -5.64 6.58
N SER A 85 -15.38 -5.91 5.64
CA SER A 85 -16.84 -5.80 5.81
C SER A 85 -17.36 -6.76 6.87
N GLU A 86 -16.96 -8.03 6.85
CA GLU A 86 -17.32 -9.02 7.89
C GLU A 86 -16.90 -8.56 9.28
N THR A 87 -15.68 -8.01 9.40
CA THR A 87 -15.18 -7.50 10.68
C THR A 87 -16.05 -6.35 11.18
N LEU A 88 -16.36 -5.38 10.31
CA LEU A 88 -17.21 -4.24 10.65
C LEU A 88 -18.62 -4.70 11.06
N GLN A 89 -19.23 -5.59 10.28
CA GLN A 89 -20.54 -6.16 10.60
C GLN A 89 -20.52 -6.88 11.95
N GLY A 90 -19.49 -7.68 12.22
CA GLY A 90 -19.31 -8.37 13.50
C GLY A 90 -19.29 -7.41 14.69
N TRP A 91 -18.61 -6.26 14.55
CA TRP A 91 -18.59 -5.23 15.60
C TRP A 91 -19.97 -4.57 15.79
N LEU A 92 -20.68 -4.25 14.70
CA LEU A 92 -22.01 -3.65 14.77
C LEU A 92 -23.03 -4.62 15.41
N TYR A 93 -23.03 -5.89 15.01
CA TYR A 93 -23.88 -6.91 15.61
C TYR A 93 -23.55 -7.14 17.09
N GLY A 94 -22.26 -7.22 17.42
CA GLY A 94 -21.80 -7.34 18.80
C GLY A 94 -22.25 -6.17 19.65
N TRP A 95 -22.09 -4.94 19.13
CA TRP A 95 -22.57 -3.74 19.83
C TRP A 95 -24.06 -3.81 20.10
N LYS A 96 -24.89 -4.03 19.08
CA LYS A 96 -26.36 -4.13 19.22
C LYS A 96 -26.77 -5.21 20.22
N LYS A 97 -26.08 -6.36 20.20
CA LYS A 97 -26.38 -7.49 21.09
C LYS A 97 -26.11 -7.18 22.55
N TYR A 98 -25.01 -6.49 22.87
CA TYR A 98 -24.55 -6.30 24.24
C TYR A 98 -24.91 -4.92 24.82
N HIS A 99 -25.20 -3.94 24.00
CA HIS A 99 -25.49 -2.56 24.39
C HIS A 99 -26.89 -2.08 23.96
N GLY A 100 -27.65 -2.90 23.24
CA GLY A 100 -28.99 -2.57 22.82
C GLY A 100 -29.08 -1.33 21.95
N ASP A 101 -29.77 -0.30 22.40
CA ASP A 101 -29.99 0.95 21.69
C ASP A 101 -29.00 2.06 22.10
N GLU A 102 -27.95 1.74 22.85
CA GLU A 102 -26.90 2.69 23.15
C GLU A 102 -26.24 3.18 21.85
N PRO A 103 -25.94 4.49 21.73
CA PRO A 103 -25.41 5.03 20.49
C PRO A 103 -24.00 4.54 20.24
N LEU A 104 -23.73 4.17 18.99
CA LEU A 104 -22.41 3.90 18.46
C LEU A 104 -22.15 4.87 17.30
N TYR A 105 -21.16 5.76 17.49
CA TYR A 105 -20.81 6.76 16.50
C TYR A 105 -19.80 6.19 15.51
N ALA A 106 -19.87 6.65 14.27
CA ALA A 106 -18.96 6.24 13.20
C ALA A 106 -18.37 7.46 12.50
N ILE A 107 -17.06 7.39 12.21
CA ILE A 107 -16.43 8.21 11.19
C ILE A 107 -16.06 7.30 10.02
N LYS A 108 -16.50 7.67 8.82
CA LYS A 108 -15.97 7.16 7.57
C LYS A 108 -15.16 8.27 6.91
N ALA A 109 -13.90 8.00 6.62
CA ALA A 109 -13.00 8.94 5.98
C ALA A 109 -12.27 8.28 4.81
N ASP A 110 -11.88 9.12 3.85
CA ASP A 110 -11.15 8.79 2.65
C ASP A 110 -10.07 9.86 2.42
N ILE A 111 -8.90 9.46 1.97
CA ILE A 111 -7.80 10.39 1.69
C ILE A 111 -7.85 10.81 0.22
N HIS A 112 -8.18 12.07 -0.01
CA HIS A 112 -8.26 12.64 -1.35
C HIS A 112 -6.92 12.54 -2.09
N HIS A 113 -6.96 12.02 -3.33
CA HIS A 113 -5.78 11.83 -4.18
C HIS A 113 -4.61 11.13 -3.49
N TYR A 114 -4.89 10.09 -2.69
CA TYR A 114 -3.92 9.47 -1.80
C TYR A 114 -2.60 9.10 -2.48
N PHE A 115 -2.63 8.32 -3.57
CA PHE A 115 -1.42 7.88 -4.26
C PHE A 115 -0.59 9.04 -4.81
N GLN A 116 -1.26 10.10 -5.25
CA GLN A 116 -0.61 11.30 -5.80
C GLN A 116 -0.02 12.21 -4.70
N SER A 117 -0.46 12.06 -3.45
CA SER A 117 -0.04 12.89 -2.32
C SER A 117 1.01 12.25 -1.42
N ILE A 118 1.46 11.03 -1.71
CA ILE A 118 2.48 10.34 -0.92
C ILE A 118 3.82 11.07 -1.07
N ASP A 119 4.33 11.62 0.02
CA ASP A 119 5.65 12.23 0.11
C ASP A 119 6.75 11.18 0.11
N HIS A 120 7.70 11.28 -0.82
CA HIS A 120 8.80 10.32 -0.96
C HIS A 120 9.75 10.33 0.24
N GLY A 121 10.00 11.50 0.82
CA GLY A 121 10.90 11.63 1.98
C GLY A 121 10.33 10.88 3.19
N ILE A 122 9.03 11.06 3.46
CA ILE A 122 8.33 10.36 4.54
C ILE A 122 8.29 8.85 4.26
N LEU A 123 7.91 8.43 3.05
CA LEU A 123 7.86 7.02 2.67
C LEU A 123 9.22 6.34 2.83
N LYS A 124 10.27 6.95 2.28
CA LYS A 124 11.65 6.45 2.39
C LYS A 124 12.11 6.37 3.85
N ALA A 125 11.74 7.35 4.68
CA ALA A 125 12.08 7.35 6.11
C ALA A 125 11.41 6.17 6.83
N GLU A 126 10.13 5.88 6.57
CA GLU A 126 9.43 4.73 7.16
C GLU A 126 10.03 3.39 6.70
N ILE A 127 10.42 3.27 5.42
CA ILE A 127 11.10 2.06 4.93
C ILE A 127 12.46 1.88 5.61
N ARG A 128 13.26 2.93 5.76
CA ARG A 128 14.58 2.91 6.42
C ARG A 128 14.54 2.56 7.91
N ARG A 129 13.40 2.71 8.57
CA ARG A 129 13.22 2.23 9.94
C ARG A 129 13.32 0.70 10.03
N VAL A 130 12.97 0.01 8.96
CA VAL A 130 12.86 -1.46 8.91
C VAL A 130 14.01 -2.07 8.10
N ILE A 131 14.24 -1.58 6.91
CA ILE A 131 15.29 -2.05 6.00
C ILE A 131 16.58 -1.28 6.27
N LYS A 132 17.68 -2.01 6.44
CA LYS A 132 19.01 -1.43 6.75
C LYS A 132 20.03 -1.68 5.65
N ASP A 133 19.75 -2.62 4.77
CA ASP A 133 20.61 -2.94 3.63
C ASP A 133 20.65 -1.76 2.64
N LYS A 134 21.85 -1.24 2.40
CA LYS A 134 22.08 -0.03 1.59
C LYS A 134 21.77 -0.25 0.12
N GLU A 135 22.08 -1.43 -0.40
CA GLU A 135 21.85 -1.76 -1.83
C GLU A 135 20.36 -1.92 -2.09
N ALA A 136 19.65 -2.62 -1.20
CA ALA A 136 18.19 -2.71 -1.26
C ALA A 136 17.52 -1.34 -1.16
N LEU A 137 18.00 -0.46 -0.27
CA LEU A 137 17.47 0.90 -0.13
C LEU A 137 17.70 1.74 -1.40
N THR A 138 18.87 1.62 -2.02
CA THR A 138 19.16 2.32 -3.28
C THR A 138 18.20 1.89 -4.39
N LEU A 139 17.91 0.59 -4.50
CA LEU A 139 16.97 0.06 -5.47
C LEU A 139 15.53 0.52 -5.19
N ILE A 140 15.12 0.48 -3.92
CA ILE A 140 13.78 0.94 -3.48
C ILE A 140 13.61 2.42 -3.76
N ASP A 141 14.60 3.25 -3.43
CA ASP A 141 14.58 4.68 -3.69
C ASP A 141 14.40 4.99 -5.17
N ARG A 142 15.15 4.29 -6.03
CA ARG A 142 15.04 4.41 -7.49
C ARG A 142 13.63 4.10 -8.00
N ILE A 143 12.96 3.11 -7.40
CA ILE A 143 11.59 2.75 -7.76
C ILE A 143 10.59 3.81 -7.26
N ILE A 144 10.79 4.34 -6.05
CA ILE A 144 9.94 5.39 -5.50
C ILE A 144 10.07 6.69 -6.32
N ASP A 145 11.31 7.07 -6.66
CA ASP A 145 11.59 8.31 -7.41
C ASP A 145 11.13 8.24 -8.87
N HIS A 146 10.95 7.02 -9.41
CA HIS A 146 10.40 6.83 -10.73
C HIS A 146 8.86 6.90 -10.70
N ASN A 147 8.35 8.12 -10.55
CA ASN A 147 6.93 8.40 -10.35
C ASN A 147 6.17 8.85 -11.62
N GLY A 148 6.78 8.69 -12.81
CA GLY A 148 6.17 9.04 -14.10
C GLY A 148 6.13 10.54 -14.34
N ASN A 149 4.92 11.08 -14.57
CA ASN A 149 4.70 12.50 -14.84
C ASN A 149 4.22 13.28 -13.61
N MET A 150 4.33 12.71 -12.42
CA MET A 150 4.00 13.42 -11.17
C MET A 150 5.14 14.37 -10.77
N PRO A 151 4.87 15.35 -9.89
CA PRO A 151 5.91 16.25 -9.38
C PRO A 151 7.03 15.47 -8.66
N ASP A 152 8.26 16.00 -8.72
CA ASP A 152 9.40 15.40 -8.04
C ASP A 152 9.17 15.30 -6.53
N GLY A 153 9.52 14.16 -5.97
CA GLY A 153 9.43 13.90 -4.53
C GLY A 153 8.03 13.60 -4.00
N VAL A 154 7.01 13.57 -4.86
CA VAL A 154 5.61 13.33 -4.45
C VAL A 154 4.91 12.39 -5.43
N GLY A 155 4.11 11.49 -4.86
CA GLY A 155 3.24 10.59 -5.61
C GLY A 155 3.90 9.27 -6.02
N ILE A 156 3.11 8.22 -6.00
CA ILE A 156 3.50 6.89 -6.49
C ILE A 156 2.51 6.39 -7.54
N PRO A 157 2.99 5.72 -8.59
CA PRO A 157 2.17 5.35 -9.74
C PRO A 157 1.08 4.35 -9.40
N VAL A 158 -0.15 4.62 -9.84
CA VAL A 158 -1.24 3.63 -9.84
C VAL A 158 -1.01 2.65 -10.98
N GLY A 159 -0.81 1.37 -10.65
CA GLY A 159 -0.50 0.30 -11.61
C GLY A 159 0.75 -0.48 -11.27
N ASN A 160 1.63 0.05 -10.44
CA ASN A 160 2.81 -0.65 -9.94
C ASN A 160 2.45 -1.55 -8.76
N LEU A 161 3.01 -2.76 -8.73
CA LEU A 161 2.81 -3.69 -7.61
C LEU A 161 3.37 -3.15 -6.30
N THR A 162 4.57 -2.56 -6.34
CA THR A 162 5.23 -1.98 -5.17
C THR A 162 4.46 -0.80 -4.59
N SER A 163 3.74 -0.03 -5.41
CA SER A 163 2.94 1.11 -4.93
C SER A 163 1.87 0.70 -3.93
N GLN A 164 1.29 -0.49 -4.07
CA GLN A 164 0.30 -1.00 -3.11
C GLN A 164 0.91 -1.28 -1.73
N LEU A 165 2.11 -1.84 -1.69
CA LEU A 165 2.85 -2.06 -0.45
C LEU A 165 3.31 -0.74 0.15
N PHE A 166 3.86 0.16 -0.65
CA PHE A 166 4.33 1.48 -0.22
C PHE A 166 3.21 2.33 0.37
N ALA A 167 2.03 2.31 -0.24
CA ALA A 167 0.84 2.95 0.29
C ALA A 167 0.47 2.41 1.69
N ASN A 168 0.52 1.09 1.89
CA ASN A 168 0.27 0.51 3.22
C ASN A 168 1.36 0.88 4.24
N ILE A 169 2.65 0.94 3.82
CA ILE A 169 3.76 1.36 4.69
C ILE A 169 3.57 2.81 5.13
N TYR A 170 3.18 3.69 4.20
CA TYR A 170 2.98 5.11 4.48
C TYR A 170 1.91 5.36 5.55
N LEU A 171 0.79 4.64 5.50
CA LEU A 171 -0.30 4.77 6.47
C LEU A 171 -0.15 3.91 7.74
N ASP A 172 0.86 3.05 7.85
CA ASP A 172 1.08 2.27 9.09
C ASP A 172 1.27 3.19 10.31
N LYS A 173 1.86 4.37 10.10
CA LYS A 173 2.00 5.37 11.17
C LYS A 173 0.66 5.93 11.64
N LEU A 174 -0.27 6.21 10.71
CA LEU A 174 -1.63 6.61 11.03
C LEU A 174 -2.38 5.47 11.75
N ASP A 175 -2.26 4.26 11.24
CA ASP A 175 -2.87 3.07 11.86
C ASP A 175 -2.44 2.91 13.32
N ARG A 176 -1.13 3.05 13.59
CA ARG A 176 -0.57 2.96 14.94
C ARG A 176 -1.03 4.11 15.83
N PHE A 177 -1.06 5.32 15.31
CA PHE A 177 -1.56 6.47 16.05
C PHE A 177 -3.01 6.27 16.49
N ILE A 178 -3.89 5.87 15.58
CA ILE A 178 -5.30 5.60 15.88
C ILE A 178 -5.45 4.47 16.90
N LYS A 179 -4.73 3.36 16.72
CA LYS A 179 -4.87 2.17 17.56
C LYS A 179 -4.22 2.31 18.93
N HIS A 180 -3.04 2.93 19.00
CA HIS A 180 -2.21 2.91 20.21
C HIS A 180 -2.17 4.24 20.95
N THR A 181 -2.25 5.37 20.24
CA THR A 181 -2.25 6.71 20.87
C THR A 181 -3.67 7.14 21.20
N LEU A 182 -4.59 7.08 20.23
CA LEU A 182 -6.00 7.43 20.46
C LEU A 182 -6.80 6.30 21.11
N GLY A 183 -6.29 5.07 21.13
CA GLY A 183 -6.95 3.92 21.77
C GLY A 183 -8.25 3.47 21.10
N VAL A 184 -8.50 3.84 19.83
CA VAL A 184 -9.73 3.46 19.13
C VAL A 184 -9.75 1.96 18.86
N LYS A 185 -10.63 1.23 19.55
CA LYS A 185 -10.72 -0.24 19.46
C LYS A 185 -11.22 -0.72 18.10
N HIS A 186 -12.25 -0.09 17.58
CA HIS A 186 -12.93 -0.48 16.34
C HIS A 186 -12.48 0.44 15.19
N TYR A 187 -11.36 0.10 14.58
CA TYR A 187 -10.74 0.79 13.44
C TYR A 187 -10.44 -0.21 12.33
N VAL A 188 -10.95 0.06 11.15
CA VAL A 188 -10.74 -0.71 9.91
C VAL A 188 -10.21 0.22 8.83
N ARG A 189 -9.18 -0.21 8.13
CA ARG A 189 -8.67 0.51 6.94
C ARG A 189 -8.62 -0.42 5.72
N TYR A 190 -9.08 0.09 4.60
CA TYR A 190 -8.91 -0.49 3.28
C TYR A 190 -8.26 0.52 2.34
N MET A 191 -6.95 0.49 2.19
CA MET A 191 -6.10 1.46 1.51
C MET A 191 -6.25 2.85 2.16
N ASP A 192 -6.84 3.81 1.45
CA ASP A 192 -7.15 5.19 1.84
C ASP A 192 -8.51 5.35 2.54
N ASP A 193 -9.43 4.41 2.32
CA ASP A 193 -10.70 4.34 3.04
C ASP A 193 -10.53 3.77 4.45
N PHE A 194 -11.08 4.44 5.46
CA PHE A 194 -11.09 3.90 6.82
C PHE A 194 -12.34 4.27 7.62
N ILE A 195 -12.67 3.40 8.57
CA ILE A 195 -13.82 3.55 9.45
C ILE A 195 -13.37 3.38 10.90
N LEU A 196 -13.80 4.34 11.74
CA LEU A 196 -13.66 4.29 13.20
C LEU A 196 -15.04 4.20 13.82
N LEU A 197 -15.19 3.35 14.84
CA LEU A 197 -16.40 3.29 15.66
C LEU A 197 -16.03 3.56 17.12
N SER A 198 -16.83 4.38 17.80
CA SER A 198 -16.71 4.62 19.25
C SER A 198 -18.06 4.97 19.86
N PRO A 199 -18.35 4.53 21.10
CA PRO A 199 -19.50 5.03 21.87
C PRO A 199 -19.28 6.47 22.31
N ASP A 200 -18.04 6.93 22.42
CA ASP A 200 -17.70 8.29 22.76
C ASP A 200 -17.53 9.13 21.50
N LYS A 201 -18.48 10.04 21.29
CA LYS A 201 -18.44 11.01 20.19
C LYS A 201 -17.25 11.97 20.29
N GLY A 202 -16.78 12.26 21.50
CA GLY A 202 -15.62 13.12 21.75
C GLY A 202 -14.32 12.50 21.26
N GLN A 203 -14.17 11.20 21.41
CA GLN A 203 -13.01 10.43 20.91
C GLN A 203 -12.88 10.48 19.38
N LEU A 204 -13.98 10.74 18.68
CA LEU A 204 -14.02 10.80 17.20
C LEU A 204 -13.92 12.24 16.65
N ARG A 205 -13.65 13.23 17.46
CA ARG A 205 -13.46 14.64 17.07
C ARG A 205 -11.99 15.03 17.15
#